data_96afb1ab8a331b839d7fc6ed6bb600c8
#
_entry.id   96afb1ab8a331b839d7fc6ed6bb600c8
#
_cell.length_a   1.000
_cell.length_b   1.000
_cell.length_c   1.000
_cell.angle_alpha   90.00
_cell.angle_beta   90.00
_cell.angle_gamma   90.00
#
_symmetry.space_group_name_H-M   'P 1'
#
loop_
_entity.id
_entity.type
_entity.pdbx_description
1 polymer ?
#
loop_
_entity_poly.entity_id
_entity_poly.type
_entity_poly.pdbx_seq_one_letter_code
_entity_poly.pdbx_strand_id
1 'polypeptide(L)'
;MQLGTRWTSGDQPPSAVPEALREQIAAVDASIDQDPLGQPRPRWTLTWLEGRPVAELETGVVVRVDREGEVVVGHLDDDGMA
;
A
#
# COMPACT_ATOMS: atom_id res chain seq x y z
N MET A 1 9.72 -12.40 14.79
CA MET A 1 9.78 -11.60 14.11
C MET A 1 8.66 -11.35 13.37
N GLN A 2 8.24 -10.35 13.09
CA GLN A 2 7.13 -10.02 12.55
C GLN A 2 7.27 -9.74 11.22
N LEU A 3 6.73 -10.36 10.36
CA LEU A 3 6.84 -10.05 9.03
C LEU A 3 5.58 -9.46 8.57
N GLY A 4 5.57 -8.57 7.77
CA GLY A 4 4.38 -8.02 7.21
C GLY A 4 3.62 -9.00 6.35
N THR A 5 2.39 -8.69 6.08
CA THR A 5 1.58 -9.48 5.16
C THR A 5 1.77 -8.92 3.78
N ARG A 6 1.96 -9.77 2.77
CA ARG A 6 2.20 -9.33 1.42
C ARG A 6 1.19 -9.87 0.46
N TRP A 7 0.87 -9.10 -0.56
CA TRP A 7 -0.02 -9.58 -1.62
C TRP A 7 0.29 -8.77 -2.88
N THR A 8 -0.15 -9.28 -4.02
CA THR A 8 0.12 -8.65 -5.30
C THR A 8 -0.91 -7.56 -5.58
N SER A 9 -0.45 -6.44 -6.11
CA SER A 9 -1.34 -5.37 -6.50
C SER A 9 -2.38 -5.90 -7.46
N GLY A 10 -3.60 -5.51 -7.28
CA GLY A 10 -4.70 -6.01 -8.10
C GLY A 10 -5.43 -7.17 -7.49
N ASP A 11 -4.78 -7.89 -6.58
CA ASP A 11 -5.46 -8.98 -5.91
C ASP A 11 -6.24 -8.44 -4.74
N GLN A 12 -7.18 -9.21 -4.25
CA GLN A 12 -7.94 -8.79 -3.11
C GLN A 12 -7.06 -8.73 -1.90
N PRO A 13 -7.06 -7.65 -1.14
CA PRO A 13 -6.21 -7.59 0.05
C PRO A 13 -6.61 -8.63 1.08
N PRO A 14 -5.67 -9.10 1.87
CA PRO A 14 -5.99 -10.04 2.92
C PRO A 14 -6.93 -9.45 3.96
N SER A 15 -7.59 -10.29 4.70
CA SER A 15 -8.55 -9.81 5.67
C SER A 15 -7.91 -9.01 6.79
N ALA A 16 -6.59 -9.13 6.97
CA ALA A 16 -5.91 -8.35 7.99
C ALA A 16 -5.83 -6.88 7.62
N VAL A 17 -6.07 -6.51 6.36
CA VAL A 17 -5.99 -5.14 5.94
C VAL A 17 -7.28 -4.43 6.34
N PRO A 18 -7.20 -3.33 7.10
CA PRO A 18 -8.42 -2.64 7.51
C PRO A 18 -9.20 -2.09 6.33
N GLU A 19 -10.52 -2.04 6.50
CA GLU A 19 -11.34 -1.63 5.40
C GLU A 19 -11.03 -0.22 4.95
N ALA A 20 -10.66 0.65 5.85
CA ALA A 20 -10.35 2.01 5.47
C ALA A 20 -9.19 2.07 4.49
N LEU A 21 -8.20 1.19 4.65
CA LEU A 21 -7.10 1.18 3.72
C LEU A 21 -7.48 0.51 2.41
N ARG A 22 -8.42 -0.42 2.43
CA ARG A 22 -8.75 -1.15 1.22
C ARG A 22 -9.27 -0.25 0.14
N GLU A 23 -10.00 0.79 0.49
CA GLU A 23 -10.52 1.67 -0.52
C GLU A 23 -9.39 2.42 -1.20
N GLN A 24 -8.41 2.89 -0.45
CA GLN A 24 -7.31 3.60 -1.03
C GLN A 24 -6.39 2.66 -1.81
N ILE A 25 -6.20 1.45 -1.31
CA ILE A 25 -5.40 0.47 -2.01
C ILE A 25 -6.06 0.15 -3.35
N ALA A 26 -7.37 0.01 -3.38
CA ALA A 26 -8.06 -0.27 -4.64
C ALA A 26 -7.92 0.89 -5.61
N ALA A 27 -7.95 2.11 -5.11
CA ALA A 27 -7.79 3.27 -5.98
C ALA A 27 -6.38 3.32 -6.56
N VAL A 28 -5.36 3.01 -5.75
CA VAL A 28 -4.00 2.98 -6.23
C VAL A 28 -3.83 1.87 -7.25
N ASP A 29 -4.38 0.69 -6.96
CA ASP A 29 -4.28 -0.43 -7.90
C ASP A 29 -4.94 -0.07 -9.22
N ALA A 30 -6.04 0.63 -9.18
CA ALA A 30 -6.73 0.98 -10.40
C ALA A 30 -5.96 1.99 -11.22
N SER A 31 -5.07 2.75 -10.59
CA SER A 31 -4.29 3.72 -11.32
C SER A 31 -3.01 3.14 -11.89
N ILE A 32 -2.67 1.90 -11.57
CA ILE A 32 -1.48 1.29 -12.11
C ILE A 32 -1.81 0.71 -13.46
N ASP A 33 -1.09 1.19 -14.49
CA ASP A 33 -1.36 0.72 -15.82
C ASP A 33 -0.84 -0.67 -15.99
N GLN A 34 -1.51 -1.47 -16.78
CA GLN A 34 -1.00 -2.76 -17.05
C GLN A 34 0.13 -2.63 -17.98
N ASP A 35 1.22 -3.30 -17.71
CA ASP A 35 2.39 -3.20 -18.54
C ASP A 35 2.20 -4.07 -19.74
N PRO A 36 2.20 -3.54 -20.92
CA PRO A 36 2.03 -4.35 -22.12
C PRO A 36 3.16 -5.35 -22.32
N LEU A 37 4.29 -5.15 -21.64
CA LEU A 37 5.35 -6.11 -21.77
C LEU A 37 5.18 -7.27 -20.83
N GLY A 38 4.14 -7.29 -20.03
CA GLY A 38 3.89 -8.44 -19.19
C GLY A 38 4.71 -8.49 -17.95
N GLN A 39 5.21 -7.37 -17.48
CA GLN A 39 5.99 -7.40 -16.27
C GLN A 39 5.12 -7.66 -15.08
N PRO A 40 5.66 -8.24 -14.03
CA PRO A 40 4.86 -8.55 -12.86
C PRO A 40 4.36 -7.30 -12.19
N ARG A 41 3.22 -7.38 -11.58
CA ARG A 41 2.67 -6.25 -10.85
C ARG A 41 3.43 -6.11 -9.54
N PRO A 42 3.51 -4.90 -9.02
CA PRO A 42 4.19 -4.70 -7.74
C PRO A 42 3.42 -5.36 -6.60
N ARG A 43 4.07 -5.49 -5.49
CA ARG A 43 3.46 -6.13 -4.35
C ARG A 43 3.29 -5.15 -3.23
N TRP A 44 2.21 -5.34 -2.47
CA TRP A 44 1.96 -4.56 -1.28
C TRP A 44 2.53 -5.28 -0.06
N THR A 45 2.94 -4.54 0.94
CA THR A 45 3.34 -5.11 2.22
C THR A 45 2.63 -4.33 3.31
N LEU A 46 1.93 -5.04 4.19
CA LEU A 46 1.24 -4.41 5.30
C LEU A 46 2.06 -4.62 6.55
N THR A 47 2.39 -3.54 7.26
CA THR A 47 3.04 -3.65 8.54
C THR A 47 2.26 -2.79 9.53
N TRP A 48 2.58 -2.92 10.80
CA TRP A 48 1.92 -2.15 11.84
C TRP A 48 2.97 -1.32 12.55
N LEU A 49 2.71 -0.02 12.67
CA LEU A 49 3.62 0.86 13.32
C LEU A 49 2.88 1.56 14.41
N GLU A 50 3.26 1.34 15.64
CA GLU A 50 2.62 1.97 16.78
C GLU A 50 1.11 1.69 16.78
N GLY A 51 0.74 0.50 16.44
CA GLY A 51 -0.66 0.11 16.45
C GLY A 51 -1.46 0.57 15.26
N ARG A 52 -0.81 1.19 14.27
CA ARG A 52 -1.52 1.66 13.09
C ARG A 52 -1.04 0.94 11.85
N PRO A 53 -1.93 0.62 10.93
CA PRO A 53 -1.53 -0.13 9.74
C PRO A 53 -0.84 0.76 8.71
N VAL A 54 0.15 0.21 8.05
CA VAL A 54 0.88 0.90 6.99
C VAL A 54 1.02 -0.06 5.83
N ALA A 55 0.50 0.28 4.68
CA ALA A 55 0.62 -0.54 3.49
C ALA A 55 1.56 0.15 2.51
N GLU A 56 2.61 -0.55 2.10
CA GLU A 56 3.59 0.01 1.20
C GLU A 56 3.61 -0.78 -0.08
N LEU A 57 3.62 -0.08 -1.20
CA LEU A 57 3.71 -0.72 -2.50
C LEU A 57 5.14 -0.65 -2.98
N GLU A 58 5.59 -1.62 -3.71
CA GLU A 58 6.96 -1.67 -4.16
C GLU A 58 7.35 -0.45 -4.98
N THR A 59 6.40 0.23 -5.58
CA THR A 59 6.71 1.42 -6.36
C THR A 59 6.96 2.64 -5.50
N GLY A 60 6.75 2.54 -4.20
CA GLY A 60 6.98 3.67 -3.30
C GLY A 60 5.72 4.29 -2.75
N VAL A 61 4.56 3.85 -3.18
CA VAL A 61 3.31 4.38 -2.65
C VAL A 61 3.10 3.85 -1.23
N VAL A 62 2.67 4.70 -0.33
CA VAL A 62 2.40 4.31 1.05
C VAL A 62 0.98 4.74 1.40
N VAL A 63 0.18 3.83 1.93
CA VAL A 63 -1.17 4.13 2.39
C VAL A 63 -1.19 3.80 3.87
N ARG A 64 -1.45 4.76 4.72
CA ARG A 64 -1.39 4.53 6.16
C ARG A 64 -2.48 5.33 6.87
N VAL A 65 -2.65 5.06 8.13
CA VAL A 65 -3.60 5.78 8.96
C VAL A 65 -2.79 6.66 9.90
N ASP A 66 -3.15 7.96 9.97
CA ASP A 66 -2.38 8.86 10.82
C ASP A 66 -2.93 8.84 12.23
N ARG A 67 -2.40 9.72 13.12
CA ARG A 67 -2.78 9.67 14.46
C ARG A 67 -4.19 10.05 14.67
N GLU A 68 -4.82 10.70 13.75
CA GLU A 68 -6.19 11.08 13.90
C GLU A 68 -7.13 10.07 13.31
N GLY A 69 -6.64 8.96 12.82
CA GLY A 69 -7.49 7.94 12.24
C GLY A 69 -7.81 8.16 10.80
N GLU A 70 -7.14 9.10 10.14
CA GLU A 70 -7.44 9.36 8.75
C GLU A 70 -6.46 8.67 7.85
N VAL A 71 -6.92 8.23 6.70
CA VAL A 71 -6.08 7.51 5.75
C VAL A 71 -5.29 8.53 4.94
N VAL A 72 -3.99 8.35 4.89
CA VAL A 72 -3.08 9.24 4.18
C VAL A 72 -2.33 8.45 3.12
N VAL A 73 -2.25 8.99 1.92
CA VAL A 73 -1.54 8.33 0.82
C VAL A 73 -0.35 9.20 0.47
N GLY A 74 0.83 8.60 0.40
CA GLY A 74 2.04 9.34 0.07
C GLY A 74 2.99 8.49 -0.74
N HIS A 75 4.15 9.01 -0.99
CA HIS A 75 5.18 8.30 -1.74
C HIS A 75 6.50 8.42 -1.02
N LEU A 76 7.19 7.33 -0.91
CA LEU A 76 8.51 7.36 -0.29
C LEU A 76 9.49 8.16 -1.11
N ASP A 77 9.32 8.07 -2.45
CA ASP A 77 10.24 8.74 -3.27
C ASP A 77 10.12 10.20 -3.23
N ASP A 78 9.05 10.77 -2.80
CA ASP A 78 8.92 12.15 -2.89
C ASP A 78 9.74 12.79 -1.93
N ASP A 79 10.20 12.18 -0.93
CA ASP A 79 10.70 12.94 -0.03
C ASP A 79 11.95 13.32 -0.29
N GLY A 80 12.59 13.19 -0.62
CA GLY A 80 13.70 13.66 -0.71
C GLY A 80 14.11 14.51 -1.55
N MET A 81 13.46 14.81 -2.31
CA MET A 81 13.82 15.52 -3.18
C MET A 81 14.04 16.61 -2.95
N ALA A 82 14.01 16.90 -2.56
CA ALA A 82 14.29 18.10 -2.34
C ALA A 82 14.91 18.64 -3.06
#